data_be698f8891d9af048632d987744d1255
#
_entry.id   be698f8891d9af048632d987744d1255
#
_cell.length_a   1.000
_cell.length_b   1.000
_cell.length_c   1.000
_cell.angle_alpha   90.00
_cell.angle_beta   90.00
_cell.angle_gamma   90.00
#
_symmetry.space_group_name_H-M   'P 1'
#
loop_
_entity.id
_entity.type
_entity.pdbx_description
1 polymer ?
#
loop_
_entity_poly.entity_id
_entity_poly.type
_entity_poly.pdbx_seq_one_letter_code
_entity_poly.pdbx_strand_id
1 'polypeptide(L)'
;MPEHPILPAKTLRNVTATLGIAFAVAGAAGWALQYVFIRVATDRASGSVPAAMVVALVTNVVLVVPAVAVWFYPEYDLTPTAVAAFIAAGIAGSLIARITQFMSTTTIGASRTAPVVSTTALFSAVFAVAFLGETLTAVHGAGIVLVVAGVAVISYDTARDGDEADLREAGAALVLPLVSALALGVEPVFVKTGLDEGVSPFVGLAVMMASATVGYLVYVRLTRSVTVREIRRGPIWWYVGCGVGSTLALVGYFLSLALLPVVVVVPIFQTAPLLVLLFSMVALPQRLERVTPRLVAAAAVVVVGTTIVSLST
;
A
#
# COMPACT_ATOMS: atom_id res chain seq x y z
N MET A 1 34.22 -30.27 -13.56
CA MET A 1 33.20 -29.34 -13.03
C MET A 1 32.07 -29.32 -14.03
N PRO A 2 30.83 -29.71 -13.73
CA PRO A 2 29.74 -29.58 -14.69
C PRO A 2 29.36 -28.10 -14.81
N GLU A 3 29.42 -27.59 -16.04
CA GLU A 3 28.91 -26.27 -16.39
C GLU A 3 27.40 -26.24 -16.11
N HIS A 4 27.00 -25.44 -15.12
CA HIS A 4 25.58 -25.15 -14.91
C HIS A 4 25.06 -24.42 -16.17
N PRO A 5 23.94 -24.86 -16.76
CA PRO A 5 23.37 -24.23 -17.93
C PRO A 5 22.95 -22.79 -17.54
N ILE A 6 23.70 -21.79 -17.99
CA ILE A 6 23.34 -20.38 -17.87
C ILE A 6 22.12 -20.18 -18.75
N LEU A 7 20.96 -19.94 -18.14
CA LEU A 7 19.73 -19.64 -18.87
C LEU A 7 19.96 -18.43 -19.81
N PRO A 8 19.37 -18.42 -21.02
CA PRO A 8 19.48 -17.27 -21.91
C PRO A 8 19.01 -15.98 -21.22
N ALA A 9 19.71 -14.87 -21.45
CA ALA A 9 19.42 -13.58 -20.81
C ALA A 9 17.94 -13.14 -20.92
N LYS A 10 17.28 -13.46 -22.05
CA LYS A 10 15.85 -13.23 -22.25
C LYS A 10 14.97 -14.05 -21.29
N THR A 11 15.37 -15.30 -21.04
CA THR A 11 14.64 -16.20 -20.11
C THR A 11 14.79 -15.70 -18.67
N LEU A 12 15.99 -15.29 -18.26
CA LEU A 12 16.24 -14.70 -16.94
C LEU A 12 15.42 -13.43 -16.73
N ARG A 13 15.40 -12.53 -17.72
CA ARG A 13 14.58 -11.29 -17.66
C ARG A 13 13.09 -11.59 -17.51
N ASN A 14 12.57 -12.56 -18.26
CA ASN A 14 11.17 -12.94 -18.17
C ASN A 14 10.83 -13.57 -16.80
N VAL A 15 11.70 -14.41 -16.24
CA VAL A 15 11.51 -15.00 -14.92
C VAL A 15 11.50 -13.92 -13.83
N THR A 16 12.45 -12.97 -13.89
CA THR A 16 12.53 -11.85 -12.94
C THR A 16 11.27 -10.98 -12.99
N ALA A 17 10.81 -10.64 -14.20
CA ALA A 17 9.58 -9.86 -14.38
C ALA A 17 8.36 -10.60 -13.84
N THR A 18 8.21 -11.89 -14.14
CA THR A 18 7.09 -12.71 -13.64
C THR A 18 7.09 -12.80 -12.10
N LEU A 19 8.25 -13.00 -11.49
CA LEU A 19 8.39 -13.03 -10.03
C LEU A 19 8.04 -11.66 -9.40
N GLY A 20 8.52 -10.58 -9.98
CA GLY A 20 8.21 -9.23 -9.51
C GLY A 20 6.71 -8.93 -9.55
N ILE A 21 6.03 -9.30 -10.65
CA ILE A 21 4.56 -9.17 -10.78
C ILE A 21 3.85 -10.06 -9.75
N ALA A 22 4.30 -11.29 -9.57
CA ALA A 22 3.71 -12.20 -8.57
C ALA A 22 3.82 -11.63 -7.16
N PHE A 23 4.97 -11.06 -6.77
CA PHE A 23 5.14 -10.38 -5.50
C PHE A 23 4.25 -9.14 -5.37
N ALA A 24 4.09 -8.36 -6.43
CA ALA A 24 3.20 -7.20 -6.43
C ALA A 24 1.73 -7.60 -6.22
N VAL A 25 1.25 -8.64 -6.90
CA VAL A 25 -0.11 -9.16 -6.73
C VAL A 25 -0.30 -9.76 -5.34
N ALA A 26 0.66 -10.53 -4.83
CA ALA A 26 0.62 -11.05 -3.46
C ALA A 26 0.62 -9.93 -2.42
N GLY A 27 1.38 -8.86 -2.66
CA GLY A 27 1.39 -7.66 -1.83
C GLY A 27 0.03 -6.93 -1.84
N ALA A 28 -0.57 -6.76 -3.01
CA ALA A 28 -1.92 -6.19 -3.15
C ALA A 28 -2.97 -7.03 -2.38
N ALA A 29 -2.85 -8.38 -2.42
CA ALA A 29 -3.69 -9.27 -1.64
C ALA A 29 -3.46 -9.11 -0.12
N GLY A 30 -2.23 -8.90 0.32
CA GLY A 30 -1.90 -8.57 1.71
C GLY A 30 -2.59 -7.29 2.18
N TRP A 31 -2.57 -6.21 1.36
CA TRP A 31 -3.32 -4.99 1.63
C TRP A 31 -4.83 -5.24 1.73
N ALA A 32 -5.37 -6.03 0.80
CA ALA A 32 -6.79 -6.38 0.82
C ALA A 32 -7.17 -7.13 2.11
N LEU A 33 -6.35 -8.07 2.56
CA LEU A 33 -6.54 -8.77 3.83
C LEU A 33 -6.51 -7.80 5.02
N GLN A 34 -5.57 -6.86 5.06
CA GLN A 34 -5.52 -5.84 6.09
C GLN A 34 -6.83 -5.06 6.17
N TYR A 35 -7.36 -4.58 5.03
CA TYR A 35 -8.62 -3.83 4.99
C TYR A 35 -9.82 -4.67 5.47
N VAL A 36 -9.90 -5.94 5.07
CA VAL A 36 -10.96 -6.84 5.54
C VAL A 36 -10.88 -7.03 7.06
N PHE A 37 -9.69 -7.25 7.60
CA PHE A 37 -9.51 -7.39 9.05
C PHE A 37 -9.86 -6.11 9.81
N ILE A 38 -9.47 -4.93 9.31
CA ILE A 38 -9.88 -3.64 9.90
C ILE A 38 -11.41 -3.55 9.92
N ARG A 39 -12.07 -3.86 8.81
CA ARG A 39 -13.52 -3.80 8.69
C ARG A 39 -14.22 -4.74 9.66
N VAL A 40 -13.75 -5.99 9.77
CA VAL A 40 -14.29 -6.93 10.75
C VAL A 40 -14.09 -6.43 12.18
N ALA A 41 -12.91 -5.88 12.48
CA ALA A 41 -12.59 -5.34 13.80
C ALA A 41 -13.53 -4.18 14.19
N THR A 42 -13.83 -3.28 13.26
CA THR A 42 -14.66 -2.09 13.52
C THR A 42 -16.15 -2.39 13.51
N ASP A 43 -16.63 -3.12 12.49
CA ASP A 43 -18.07 -3.30 12.27
C ASP A 43 -18.67 -4.39 13.16
N ARG A 44 -17.91 -5.44 13.48
CA ARG A 44 -18.42 -6.58 14.26
C ARG A 44 -17.94 -6.65 15.69
N ALA A 45 -16.80 -6.06 15.97
CA ALA A 45 -16.15 -6.22 17.28
C ALA A 45 -15.93 -4.91 18.03
N SER A 46 -16.60 -3.82 17.63
CA SER A 46 -16.53 -2.49 18.26
C SER A 46 -15.09 -1.98 18.45
N GLY A 47 -14.21 -2.32 17.51
CA GLY A 47 -12.83 -1.87 17.48
C GLY A 47 -12.68 -0.45 16.95
N SER A 48 -11.49 0.13 17.14
CA SER A 48 -11.15 1.44 16.57
C SER A 48 -10.05 1.33 15.52
N VAL A 49 -10.17 2.08 14.43
CA VAL A 49 -9.18 2.10 13.35
C VAL A 49 -7.80 2.57 13.85
N PRO A 50 -7.69 3.65 14.66
CA PRO A 50 -6.41 4.07 15.21
C PRO A 50 -5.73 3.00 16.08
N ALA A 51 -6.49 2.27 16.91
CA ALA A 51 -5.97 1.17 17.72
C ALA A 51 -5.50 -0.01 16.84
N ALA A 52 -6.27 -0.36 15.79
CA ALA A 52 -5.88 -1.36 14.81
C ALA A 52 -4.55 -1.00 14.12
N MET A 53 -4.37 0.27 13.76
CA MET A 53 -3.14 0.76 13.14
C MET A 53 -1.93 0.67 14.07
N VAL A 54 -2.07 1.05 15.37
CA VAL A 54 -0.99 0.86 16.35
C VAL A 54 -0.57 -0.60 16.43
N VAL A 55 -1.54 -1.50 16.60
CA VAL A 55 -1.24 -2.93 16.75
C VAL A 55 -0.66 -3.50 15.45
N ALA A 56 -1.16 -3.09 14.29
CA ALA A 56 -0.64 -3.54 13.00
C ALA A 56 0.83 -3.11 12.80
N LEU A 57 1.17 -1.85 13.07
CA LEU A 57 2.56 -1.36 12.98
C LEU A 57 3.49 -2.08 13.96
N VAL A 58 3.06 -2.28 15.20
CA VAL A 58 3.83 -3.06 16.19
C VAL A 58 4.00 -4.50 15.71
N THR A 59 2.96 -5.12 15.16
CA THR A 59 3.03 -6.48 14.61
C THR A 59 4.05 -6.56 13.48
N ASN A 60 4.06 -5.59 12.56
CA ASN A 60 5.05 -5.53 11.48
C ASN A 60 6.49 -5.50 12.03
N VAL A 61 6.74 -4.65 13.03
CA VAL A 61 8.08 -4.57 13.66
C VAL A 61 8.44 -5.89 14.34
N VAL A 62 7.52 -6.49 15.10
CA VAL A 62 7.74 -7.74 15.83
C VAL A 62 7.99 -8.93 14.89
N LEU A 63 7.36 -8.94 13.72
CA LEU A 63 7.56 -10.01 12.74
C LEU A 63 8.84 -9.82 11.92
N VAL A 64 9.14 -8.58 11.49
CA VAL A 64 10.22 -8.32 10.53
C VAL A 64 11.56 -8.08 11.22
N VAL A 65 11.61 -7.21 12.24
CA VAL A 65 12.88 -6.76 12.81
C VAL A 65 13.68 -7.89 13.47
N PRO A 66 13.09 -8.77 14.31
CA PRO A 66 13.84 -9.89 14.88
C PRO A 66 14.31 -10.89 13.83
N ALA A 67 13.48 -11.17 12.81
CA ALA A 67 13.86 -12.05 11.72
C ALA A 67 15.06 -11.49 10.94
N VAL A 68 15.04 -10.19 10.63
CA VAL A 68 16.16 -9.51 9.97
C VAL A 68 17.40 -9.48 10.86
N ALA A 69 17.24 -9.18 12.15
CA ALA A 69 18.36 -9.14 13.10
C ALA A 69 19.08 -10.48 13.22
N VAL A 70 18.35 -11.60 13.14
CA VAL A 70 18.96 -12.94 13.21
C VAL A 70 19.55 -13.38 11.87
N TRP A 71 18.86 -13.12 10.76
CA TRP A 71 19.20 -13.69 9.45
C TRP A 71 20.31 -12.94 8.72
N PHE A 72 20.45 -11.62 8.95
CA PHE A 72 21.39 -10.74 8.26
C PHE A 72 22.57 -10.31 9.15
N TYR A 73 22.67 -10.79 10.39
CA TYR A 73 23.79 -10.47 11.27
C TYR A 73 25.09 -11.13 10.79
N PRO A 74 26.25 -10.42 10.82
CA PRO A 74 26.44 -9.01 11.16
C PRO A 74 26.36 -8.04 9.95
N GLU A 75 26.15 -8.54 8.75
CA GLU A 75 26.28 -7.79 7.49
C GLU A 75 24.89 -7.31 7.03
N TYR A 76 24.55 -6.07 7.40
CA TYR A 76 23.29 -5.45 6.99
C TYR A 76 23.42 -4.59 5.74
N ASP A 77 24.63 -4.33 5.26
CA ASP A 77 24.99 -3.49 4.10
C ASP A 77 24.30 -2.11 4.08
N LEU A 78 24.03 -1.55 5.27
CA LEU A 78 23.32 -0.28 5.41
C LEU A 78 24.26 0.90 5.15
N THR A 79 23.98 1.64 4.07
CA THR A 79 24.61 2.95 3.81
C THR A 79 23.80 4.06 4.49
N PRO A 80 24.42 5.22 4.83
CA PRO A 80 23.68 6.37 5.36
C PRO A 80 22.56 6.84 4.43
N THR A 81 22.78 6.80 3.11
CA THR A 81 21.80 7.15 2.08
C THR A 81 20.59 6.20 2.14
N ALA A 82 20.85 4.90 2.18
CA ALA A 82 19.79 3.89 2.27
C ALA A 82 18.96 4.05 3.55
N VAL A 83 19.61 4.24 4.70
CA VAL A 83 18.92 4.47 5.98
C VAL A 83 18.04 5.71 5.91
N ALA A 84 18.59 6.84 5.40
CA ALA A 84 17.79 8.07 5.24
C ALA A 84 16.61 7.87 4.30
N ALA A 85 16.80 7.17 3.18
CA ALA A 85 15.75 6.87 2.20
C ALA A 85 14.64 5.99 2.81
N PHE A 86 14.98 4.91 3.51
CA PHE A 86 13.96 4.06 4.16
C PHE A 86 13.24 4.75 5.31
N ILE A 87 13.92 5.62 6.08
CA ILE A 87 13.27 6.46 7.09
C ILE A 87 12.28 7.42 6.41
N ALA A 88 12.71 8.10 5.32
CA ALA A 88 11.85 9.00 4.56
C ALA A 88 10.63 8.28 3.98
N ALA A 89 10.80 7.05 3.46
CA ALA A 89 9.71 6.20 2.99
C ALA A 89 8.71 5.89 4.12
N GLY A 90 9.21 5.52 5.30
CA GLY A 90 8.37 5.24 6.48
C GLY A 90 7.58 6.46 6.94
N ILE A 91 8.22 7.62 6.95
CA ILE A 91 7.57 8.89 7.31
C ILE A 91 6.54 9.31 6.24
N ALA A 92 6.88 9.26 4.96
CA ALA A 92 5.98 9.66 3.89
C ALA A 92 4.77 8.72 3.78
N GLY A 93 5.00 7.45 3.50
CA GLY A 93 3.95 6.48 3.19
C GLY A 93 3.19 5.97 4.40
N SER A 94 3.91 5.57 5.44
CA SER A 94 3.29 4.91 6.60
C SER A 94 2.87 5.87 7.71
N LEU A 95 3.40 7.08 7.78
CA LEU A 95 3.01 8.07 8.79
C LEU A 95 2.15 9.17 8.16
N ILE A 96 2.72 10.04 7.31
CA ILE A 96 2.00 11.19 6.77
C ILE A 96 0.78 10.76 5.96
N ALA A 97 0.97 9.85 5.02
CA ALA A 97 -0.10 9.40 4.15
C ALA A 97 -1.24 8.73 4.91
N ARG A 98 -0.92 7.90 5.90
CA ARG A 98 -1.94 7.20 6.71
C ARG A 98 -2.72 8.15 7.61
N ILE A 99 -2.03 9.08 8.27
CA ILE A 99 -2.70 10.09 9.12
C ILE A 99 -3.62 10.97 8.28
N THR A 100 -3.13 11.52 7.16
CA THR A 100 -3.91 12.42 6.30
C THR A 100 -5.06 11.69 5.62
N GLN A 101 -4.88 10.43 5.21
CA GLN A 101 -5.95 9.59 4.66
C GLN A 101 -7.04 9.32 5.70
N PHE A 102 -6.65 8.99 6.94
CA PHE A 102 -7.61 8.78 8.02
C PHE A 102 -8.37 10.07 8.36
N MET A 103 -7.66 11.19 8.51
CA MET A 103 -8.29 12.50 8.74
C MET A 103 -9.23 12.88 7.60
N SER A 104 -8.84 12.64 6.35
CA SER A 104 -9.70 12.87 5.19
C SER A 104 -10.97 12.03 5.24
N THR A 105 -10.83 10.74 5.50
CA THR A 105 -11.97 9.81 5.59
C THR A 105 -12.96 10.21 6.67
N THR A 106 -12.48 10.72 7.80
CA THR A 106 -13.35 11.20 8.90
C THR A 106 -13.98 12.57 8.64
N THR A 107 -13.34 13.41 7.80
CA THR A 107 -13.80 14.78 7.53
C THR A 107 -14.74 14.87 6.33
N ILE A 108 -14.37 14.24 5.21
CA ILE A 108 -15.12 14.33 3.94
C ILE A 108 -15.71 12.98 3.48
N GLY A 109 -15.52 11.93 4.27
CA GLY A 109 -16.00 10.59 3.97
C GLY A 109 -15.08 9.78 3.04
N ALA A 110 -15.25 8.48 3.07
CA ALA A 110 -14.46 7.54 2.26
C ALA A 110 -14.71 7.73 0.75
N SER A 111 -15.94 8.08 0.36
CA SER A 111 -16.36 8.30 -1.02
C SER A 111 -15.60 9.37 -1.77
N ARG A 112 -15.20 10.42 -1.06
CA ARG A 112 -14.45 11.55 -1.62
C ARG A 112 -12.94 11.35 -1.46
N THR A 113 -12.52 10.71 -0.38
CA THR A 113 -11.12 10.41 -0.09
C THR A 113 -10.52 9.43 -1.08
N ALA A 114 -11.19 8.31 -1.33
CA ALA A 114 -10.62 7.19 -2.08
C ALA A 114 -10.32 7.52 -3.57
N PRO A 115 -11.18 8.24 -4.33
CA PRO A 115 -10.83 8.64 -5.70
C PRO A 115 -9.60 9.54 -5.77
N VAL A 116 -9.44 10.46 -4.81
CA VAL A 116 -8.26 11.35 -4.77
C VAL A 116 -7.00 10.56 -4.41
N VAL A 117 -7.07 9.69 -3.41
CA VAL A 117 -5.94 8.84 -3.04
C VAL A 117 -5.55 7.87 -4.17
N SER A 118 -6.50 7.42 -5.01
CA SER A 118 -6.17 6.56 -6.16
C SER A 118 -5.25 7.23 -7.19
N THR A 119 -5.16 8.56 -7.20
CA THR A 119 -4.20 9.30 -8.04
C THR A 119 -2.73 9.08 -7.63
N THR A 120 -2.47 8.38 -6.53
CA THR A 120 -1.13 7.93 -6.12
C THR A 120 -0.35 7.30 -7.28
N ALA A 121 -1.00 6.48 -8.12
CA ALA A 121 -0.34 5.86 -9.26
C ALA A 121 0.18 6.88 -10.29
N LEU A 122 -0.52 7.99 -10.49
CA LEU A 122 -0.06 9.09 -11.35
C LEU A 122 1.13 9.81 -10.72
N PHE A 123 1.02 10.16 -9.43
CA PHE A 123 2.12 10.84 -8.72
C PHE A 123 3.37 9.95 -8.64
N SER A 124 3.22 8.66 -8.36
CA SER A 124 4.36 7.75 -8.32
C SER A 124 5.06 7.62 -9.68
N ALA A 125 4.30 7.58 -10.77
CA ALA A 125 4.88 7.56 -12.11
C ALA A 125 5.64 8.85 -12.42
N VAL A 126 5.07 10.02 -12.09
CA VAL A 126 5.74 11.31 -12.27
C VAL A 126 7.03 11.37 -11.46
N PHE A 127 6.98 10.99 -10.18
CA PHE A 127 8.17 11.00 -9.32
C PHE A 127 9.22 9.95 -9.74
N ALA A 128 8.81 8.76 -10.19
CA ALA A 128 9.73 7.75 -10.69
C ALA A 128 10.48 8.24 -11.95
N VAL A 129 9.78 8.88 -12.88
CA VAL A 129 10.42 9.49 -14.07
C VAL A 129 11.35 10.62 -13.66
N ALA A 130 10.91 11.50 -12.75
CA ALA A 130 11.66 12.70 -12.37
C ALA A 130 12.91 12.39 -11.52
N PHE A 131 12.82 11.44 -10.59
CA PHE A 131 13.87 11.18 -9.61
C PHE A 131 14.67 9.90 -9.82
N LEU A 132 14.05 8.86 -10.43
CA LEU A 132 14.70 7.58 -10.70
C LEU A 132 15.11 7.42 -12.18
N GLY A 133 14.70 8.35 -13.06
CA GLY A 133 14.96 8.25 -14.49
C GLY A 133 14.23 7.10 -15.18
N GLU A 134 13.14 6.61 -14.58
CA GLU A 134 12.33 5.55 -15.17
C GLU A 134 11.66 6.03 -16.47
N THR A 135 11.49 5.15 -17.43
CA THR A 135 10.84 5.47 -18.71
C THR A 135 9.35 5.20 -18.64
N LEU A 136 8.56 6.25 -18.88
CA LEU A 136 7.11 6.13 -19.00
C LEU A 136 6.72 6.08 -20.48
N THR A 137 6.35 4.90 -20.96
CA THR A 137 5.81 4.76 -22.32
C THR A 137 4.34 5.22 -22.37
N ALA A 138 3.85 5.54 -23.58
CA ALA A 138 2.43 5.87 -23.74
C ALA A 138 1.50 4.72 -23.29
N VAL A 139 1.96 3.48 -23.43
CA VAL A 139 1.25 2.27 -22.99
C VAL A 139 1.15 2.23 -21.47
N HIS A 140 2.24 2.50 -20.74
CA HIS A 140 2.23 2.65 -19.28
C HIS A 140 1.26 3.74 -18.85
N GLY A 141 1.34 4.94 -19.48
CA GLY A 141 0.45 6.06 -19.19
C GLY A 141 -1.03 5.71 -19.37
N ALA A 142 -1.39 5.06 -20.46
CA ALA A 142 -2.76 4.60 -20.71
C ALA A 142 -3.23 3.59 -19.66
N GLY A 143 -2.38 2.62 -19.29
CA GLY A 143 -2.69 1.65 -18.25
C GLY A 143 -2.91 2.31 -16.89
N ILE A 144 -2.05 3.25 -16.49
CA ILE A 144 -2.19 4.00 -15.23
C ILE A 144 -3.51 4.79 -15.20
N VAL A 145 -3.86 5.48 -16.28
CA VAL A 145 -5.12 6.22 -16.38
C VAL A 145 -6.33 5.30 -16.23
N LEU A 146 -6.30 4.12 -16.87
CA LEU A 146 -7.36 3.12 -16.72
C LEU A 146 -7.48 2.62 -15.28
N VAL A 147 -6.37 2.32 -14.62
CA VAL A 147 -6.35 1.89 -13.21
C VAL A 147 -6.97 2.97 -12.33
N VAL A 148 -6.52 4.21 -12.45
CA VAL A 148 -7.02 5.34 -11.65
C VAL A 148 -8.51 5.56 -11.89
N ALA A 149 -8.95 5.58 -13.14
CA ALA A 149 -10.36 5.74 -13.50
C ALA A 149 -11.24 4.61 -12.94
N GLY A 150 -10.79 3.36 -13.10
CA GLY A 150 -11.50 2.19 -12.57
C GLY A 150 -11.61 2.21 -11.04
N VAL A 151 -10.52 2.50 -10.33
CA VAL A 151 -10.52 2.62 -8.87
C VAL A 151 -11.41 3.79 -8.41
N ALA A 152 -11.40 4.92 -9.12
CA ALA A 152 -12.27 6.05 -8.81
C ALA A 152 -13.75 5.67 -8.94
N VAL A 153 -14.13 4.93 -9.99
CA VAL A 153 -15.51 4.43 -10.16
C VAL A 153 -15.91 3.45 -9.07
N ILE A 154 -15.04 2.49 -8.71
CA ILE A 154 -15.27 1.54 -7.60
C ILE A 154 -15.51 2.30 -6.30
N SER A 155 -14.67 3.27 -6.01
CA SER A 155 -14.74 4.07 -4.79
C SER A 155 -16.02 4.89 -4.72
N TYR A 156 -16.42 5.49 -5.85
CA TYR A 156 -17.63 6.29 -5.96
C TYR A 156 -18.91 5.44 -5.80
N ASP A 157 -18.96 4.25 -6.42
CA ASP A 157 -20.14 3.36 -6.35
C ASP A 157 -20.32 2.77 -4.95
N THR A 158 -19.22 2.42 -4.28
CA THR A 158 -19.23 1.90 -2.89
C THR A 158 -19.70 2.97 -1.88
N ALA A 159 -19.57 4.24 -2.23
CA ALA A 159 -19.80 5.36 -1.32
C ALA A 159 -21.19 6.03 -1.49
N ARG A 160 -21.95 5.61 -2.47
CA ARG A 160 -23.23 6.24 -2.83
C ARG A 160 -24.35 6.10 -1.77
N ASP A 161 -24.10 5.31 -0.74
CA ASP A 161 -25.02 5.08 0.38
C ASP A 161 -24.81 6.08 1.58
N GLY A 162 -24.01 7.13 1.42
CA GLY A 162 -23.69 8.09 2.48
C GLY A 162 -24.02 9.56 2.13
N ASP A 163 -24.37 10.34 3.14
CA ASP A 163 -24.87 11.72 3.09
C ASP A 163 -24.10 12.71 2.20
N GLU A 164 -24.87 13.55 1.47
CA GLU A 164 -24.39 14.69 0.67
C GLU A 164 -23.96 15.85 1.58
N ALA A 165 -22.65 15.97 1.85
CA ALA A 165 -22.10 17.18 2.45
C ALA A 165 -21.74 18.23 1.39
N ASP A 166 -21.95 19.51 1.72
CA ASP A 166 -21.83 20.66 0.83
C ASP A 166 -20.42 20.78 0.19
N LEU A 167 -20.36 20.90 -1.13
CA LEU A 167 -19.13 20.95 -1.95
C LEU A 167 -18.25 22.17 -1.68
N ARG A 168 -18.77 23.23 -1.07
CA ARG A 168 -18.03 24.46 -0.77
C ARG A 168 -17.13 24.35 0.46
N GLU A 169 -17.57 23.65 1.49
CA GLU A 169 -16.75 23.34 2.67
C GLU A 169 -15.70 22.25 2.38
N ALA A 170 -15.96 21.43 1.35
CA ALA A 170 -15.08 20.34 0.93
C ALA A 170 -13.75 20.83 0.31
N GLY A 171 -13.63 22.06 -0.19
CA GLY A 171 -12.44 22.51 -0.92
C GLY A 171 -11.14 22.44 -0.10
N ALA A 172 -11.14 22.99 1.11
CA ALA A 172 -9.97 22.92 2.00
C ALA A 172 -9.70 21.49 2.51
N ALA A 173 -10.76 20.71 2.70
CA ALA A 173 -10.65 19.33 3.18
C ALA A 173 -10.12 18.37 2.10
N LEU A 174 -10.19 18.72 0.79
CA LEU A 174 -9.56 17.96 -0.30
C LEU A 174 -8.01 18.01 -0.26
N VAL A 175 -7.42 18.95 0.48
CA VAL A 175 -5.97 18.98 0.71
C VAL A 175 -5.48 17.73 1.42
N LEU A 176 -6.25 17.18 2.36
CA LEU A 176 -5.86 15.98 3.12
C LEU A 176 -5.65 14.75 2.22
N PRO A 177 -6.61 14.34 1.38
CA PRO A 177 -6.39 13.18 0.51
C PRO A 177 -5.35 13.45 -0.59
N LEU A 178 -5.17 14.71 -1.01
CA LEU A 178 -4.11 15.07 -1.95
C LEU A 178 -2.72 14.91 -1.32
N VAL A 179 -2.53 15.39 -0.09
CA VAL A 179 -1.29 15.17 0.68
C VAL A 179 -1.02 13.68 0.86
N SER A 180 -2.06 12.90 1.16
CA SER A 180 -1.94 11.44 1.24
C SER A 180 -1.49 10.84 -0.09
N ALA A 181 -2.10 11.22 -1.20
CA ALA A 181 -1.75 10.72 -2.53
C ALA A 181 -0.32 11.07 -2.94
N LEU A 182 0.12 12.30 -2.66
CA LEU A 182 1.49 12.76 -2.90
C LEU A 182 2.50 11.98 -2.03
N ALA A 183 2.21 11.82 -0.75
CA ALA A 183 3.08 11.11 0.18
C ALA A 183 3.22 9.61 -0.18
N LEU A 184 2.12 8.95 -0.57
CA LEU A 184 2.14 7.60 -1.11
C LEU A 184 2.84 7.53 -2.48
N GLY A 185 2.73 8.59 -3.29
CA GLY A 185 3.36 8.65 -4.60
C GLY A 185 4.88 8.78 -4.52
N VAL A 186 5.42 9.50 -3.54
CA VAL A 186 6.87 9.67 -3.36
C VAL A 186 7.51 8.51 -2.60
N GLU A 187 6.76 7.80 -1.77
CA GLU A 187 7.26 6.68 -0.96
C GLU A 187 8.06 5.65 -1.77
N PRO A 188 7.54 5.11 -2.92
CA PRO A 188 8.27 4.10 -3.68
C PRO A 188 9.59 4.62 -4.26
N VAL A 189 9.71 5.93 -4.50
CA VAL A 189 10.97 6.54 -4.93
C VAL A 189 12.01 6.40 -3.81
N PHE A 190 11.67 6.72 -2.58
CA PHE A 190 12.56 6.55 -1.45
C PHE A 190 12.92 5.07 -1.21
N VAL A 191 11.93 4.16 -1.30
CA VAL A 191 12.21 2.72 -1.19
C VAL A 191 13.18 2.27 -2.26
N LYS A 192 12.93 2.65 -3.53
CA LYS A 192 13.78 2.28 -4.66
C LYS A 192 15.19 2.84 -4.51
N THR A 193 15.33 4.12 -4.12
CA THR A 193 16.63 4.73 -3.84
C THR A 193 17.42 3.95 -2.79
N GLY A 194 16.77 3.50 -1.71
CA GLY A 194 17.43 2.69 -0.70
C GLY A 194 17.82 1.28 -1.19
N LEU A 195 17.00 0.67 -2.04
CA LEU A 195 17.27 -0.64 -2.63
C LEU A 195 18.40 -0.59 -3.68
N ASP A 196 18.51 0.50 -4.44
CA ASP A 196 19.54 0.69 -5.46
C ASP A 196 20.94 0.87 -4.85
N GLU A 197 21.04 1.15 -3.54
CA GLU A 197 22.29 1.09 -2.76
C GLU A 197 22.79 -0.35 -2.47
N GLY A 198 22.04 -1.38 -2.92
CA GLY A 198 22.39 -2.79 -2.72
C GLY A 198 21.89 -3.40 -1.42
N VAL A 199 21.14 -2.66 -0.62
CA VAL A 199 20.58 -3.15 0.65
C VAL A 199 19.51 -4.21 0.40
N SER A 200 19.52 -5.29 1.20
CA SER A 200 18.47 -6.31 1.14
C SER A 200 17.08 -5.71 1.34
N PRO A 201 16.07 -6.10 0.53
CA PRO A 201 14.68 -5.65 0.70
C PRO A 201 14.13 -5.84 2.12
N PHE A 202 14.52 -6.92 2.80
CA PHE A 202 14.08 -7.19 4.17
C PHE A 202 14.72 -6.25 5.19
N VAL A 203 16.00 -5.90 5.01
CA VAL A 203 16.71 -4.94 5.87
C VAL A 203 16.09 -3.54 5.68
N GLY A 204 15.87 -3.12 4.43
CA GLY A 204 15.21 -1.85 4.13
C GLY A 204 13.79 -1.77 4.72
N LEU A 205 13.02 -2.86 4.59
CA LEU A 205 11.70 -2.98 5.18
C LEU A 205 11.73 -2.83 6.71
N ALA A 206 12.70 -3.46 7.38
CA ALA A 206 12.83 -3.34 8.84
C ALA A 206 13.08 -1.89 9.28
N VAL A 207 13.97 -1.16 8.59
CA VAL A 207 14.23 0.26 8.86
C VAL A 207 13.00 1.11 8.63
N MET A 208 12.33 0.93 7.50
CA MET A 208 11.09 1.64 7.16
C MET A 208 9.99 1.39 8.20
N MET A 209 9.77 0.14 8.60
CA MET A 209 8.76 -0.22 9.61
C MET A 209 9.07 0.34 10.99
N ALA A 210 10.33 0.29 11.40
CA ALA A 210 10.77 0.86 12.68
C ALA A 210 10.52 2.38 12.71
N SER A 211 10.93 3.11 11.68
CA SER A 211 10.73 4.57 11.59
C SER A 211 9.24 4.95 11.56
N ALA A 212 8.43 4.26 10.77
CA ALA A 212 6.99 4.46 10.70
C ALA A 212 6.31 4.21 12.05
N THR A 213 6.68 3.12 12.73
CA THR A 213 6.11 2.76 14.03
C THR A 213 6.47 3.78 15.08
N VAL A 214 7.73 4.20 15.17
CA VAL A 214 8.18 5.25 16.09
C VAL A 214 7.41 6.55 15.81
N GLY A 215 7.35 6.98 14.55
CA GLY A 215 6.62 8.20 14.17
C GLY A 215 5.15 8.14 14.55
N TYR A 216 4.47 7.02 14.29
CA TYR A 216 3.05 6.86 14.63
C TYR A 216 2.81 6.79 16.13
N LEU A 217 3.69 6.13 16.91
CA LEU A 217 3.60 6.12 18.37
C LEU A 217 3.81 7.51 18.97
N VAL A 218 4.74 8.30 18.43
CA VAL A 218 4.92 9.71 18.81
C VAL A 218 3.64 10.51 18.50
N TYR A 219 3.09 10.36 17.30
CA TYR A 219 1.82 11.00 16.93
C TYR A 219 0.69 10.66 17.91
N VAL A 220 0.46 9.37 18.18
CA VAL A 220 -0.57 8.90 19.11
C VAL A 220 -0.35 9.45 20.52
N ARG A 221 0.90 9.49 20.97
CA ARG A 221 1.27 10.04 22.28
C ARG A 221 0.97 11.53 22.39
N LEU A 222 1.27 12.30 21.36
CA LEU A 222 1.04 13.75 21.32
C LEU A 222 -0.43 14.10 21.21
N THR A 223 -1.17 13.39 20.33
CA THR A 223 -2.59 13.64 20.08
C THR A 223 -3.54 12.95 21.07
N ARG A 224 -3.02 12.02 21.85
CA ARG A 224 -3.82 11.15 22.73
C ARG A 224 -4.97 10.44 21.99
N SER A 225 -4.76 10.17 20.70
CA SER A 225 -5.79 9.60 19.82
C SER A 225 -6.10 8.13 20.09
N VAL A 226 -5.24 7.42 20.83
CA VAL A 226 -5.44 6.02 21.23
C VAL A 226 -5.03 5.82 22.69
N THR A 227 -5.85 5.09 23.43
CA THR A 227 -5.54 4.69 24.79
C THR A 227 -5.17 3.21 24.87
N VAL A 228 -4.29 2.84 25.81
CA VAL A 228 -3.94 1.44 26.09
C VAL A 228 -5.20 0.61 26.43
N ARG A 229 -6.20 1.25 27.06
CA ARG A 229 -7.47 0.61 27.40
C ARG A 229 -8.25 0.21 26.14
N GLU A 230 -8.28 1.06 25.11
CA GLU A 230 -8.93 0.76 23.83
C GLU A 230 -8.26 -0.44 23.13
N ILE A 231 -6.92 -0.48 23.13
CA ILE A 231 -6.18 -1.62 22.56
C ILE A 231 -6.52 -2.91 23.32
N ARG A 232 -6.45 -2.87 24.67
CA ARG A 232 -6.68 -4.07 25.50
C ARG A 232 -8.12 -4.58 25.49
N ARG A 233 -9.09 -3.70 25.30
CA ARG A 233 -10.52 -4.05 25.21
C ARG A 233 -10.98 -4.29 23.79
N GLY A 234 -10.17 -3.90 22.81
CA GLY A 234 -10.46 -4.10 21.40
C GLY A 234 -10.27 -5.55 20.94
N PRO A 235 -10.68 -5.86 19.73
CA PRO A 235 -10.59 -7.19 19.16
C PRO A 235 -9.15 -7.49 18.69
N ILE A 236 -8.26 -7.77 19.65
CA ILE A 236 -6.80 -7.87 19.45
C ILE A 236 -6.40 -8.82 18.32
N TRP A 237 -7.09 -9.95 18.15
CA TRP A 237 -6.77 -10.92 17.11
C TRP A 237 -7.03 -10.38 15.71
N TRP A 238 -8.07 -9.57 15.53
CA TRP A 238 -8.33 -8.88 14.27
C TRP A 238 -7.31 -7.78 14.00
N TYR A 239 -6.86 -7.08 15.04
CA TYR A 239 -5.78 -6.08 14.93
C TYR A 239 -4.44 -6.72 14.56
N VAL A 240 -4.10 -7.86 15.15
CA VAL A 240 -2.91 -8.65 14.78
C VAL A 240 -3.05 -9.16 13.34
N GLY A 241 -4.24 -9.64 12.96
CA GLY A 241 -4.55 -10.00 11.57
C GLY A 241 -4.29 -8.86 10.58
N CYS A 242 -4.67 -7.61 10.93
CA CYS A 242 -4.31 -6.43 10.15
C CYS A 242 -2.79 -6.30 9.97
N GLY A 243 -2.03 -6.53 11.05
CA GLY A 243 -0.57 -6.48 11.03
C GLY A 243 0.04 -7.56 10.16
N VAL A 244 -0.45 -8.80 10.25
CA VAL A 244 0.00 -9.89 9.37
C VAL A 244 -0.29 -9.57 7.91
N GLY A 245 -1.51 -9.11 7.59
CA GLY A 245 -1.88 -8.70 6.24
C GLY A 245 -0.98 -7.59 5.70
N SER A 246 -0.72 -6.55 6.51
CA SER A 246 0.18 -5.45 6.11
C SER A 246 1.65 -5.90 6.01
N THR A 247 2.12 -6.83 6.83
CA THR A 247 3.47 -7.39 6.69
C THR A 247 3.62 -8.12 5.35
N LEU A 248 2.66 -8.96 4.98
CA LEU A 248 2.64 -9.64 3.67
C LEU A 248 2.63 -8.63 2.52
N ALA A 249 1.81 -7.58 2.65
CA ALA A 249 1.74 -6.51 1.67
C ALA A 249 3.10 -5.84 1.46
N LEU A 250 3.75 -5.46 2.53
CA LEU A 250 5.00 -4.72 2.48
C LEU A 250 6.19 -5.58 2.07
N VAL A 251 6.22 -6.86 2.45
CA VAL A 251 7.19 -7.82 1.93
C VAL A 251 7.04 -7.97 0.42
N GLY A 252 5.81 -8.19 -0.07
CA GLY A 252 5.54 -8.25 -1.51
C GLY A 252 5.91 -6.95 -2.24
N TYR A 253 5.66 -5.80 -1.62
CA TYR A 253 6.00 -4.49 -2.14
C TYR A 253 7.52 -4.29 -2.30
N PHE A 254 8.29 -4.55 -1.25
CA PHE A 254 9.75 -4.42 -1.31
C PHE A 254 10.38 -5.39 -2.29
N LEU A 255 9.93 -6.65 -2.30
CA LEU A 255 10.42 -7.65 -3.26
C LEU A 255 10.07 -7.30 -4.71
N SER A 256 8.88 -6.75 -4.96
CA SER A 256 8.49 -6.31 -6.30
C SER A 256 9.30 -5.09 -6.75
N LEU A 257 9.51 -4.10 -5.88
CA LEU A 257 10.33 -2.91 -6.17
C LEU A 257 11.82 -3.25 -6.37
N ALA A 258 12.32 -4.30 -5.74
CA ALA A 258 13.67 -4.79 -6.00
C ALA A 258 13.83 -5.38 -7.41
N LEU A 259 12.75 -5.88 -8.01
CA LEU A 259 12.76 -6.58 -9.29
C LEU A 259 12.19 -5.76 -10.46
N LEU A 260 11.31 -4.79 -10.18
CA LEU A 260 10.55 -4.05 -11.18
C LEU A 260 10.62 -2.54 -10.96
N PRO A 261 10.41 -1.75 -12.02
CA PRO A 261 10.23 -0.30 -11.93
C PRO A 261 9.00 0.10 -11.12
N VAL A 262 9.06 1.28 -10.50
CA VAL A 262 7.95 1.88 -9.74
C VAL A 262 6.70 2.06 -10.61
N VAL A 263 6.89 2.50 -11.87
CA VAL A 263 5.79 2.71 -12.84
C VAL A 263 4.99 1.45 -13.14
N VAL A 264 5.51 0.26 -12.83
CA VAL A 264 4.83 -1.04 -12.97
C VAL A 264 4.24 -1.49 -11.64
N VAL A 265 5.02 -1.42 -10.56
CA VAL A 265 4.64 -1.96 -9.24
C VAL A 265 3.43 -1.23 -8.68
N VAL A 266 3.46 0.11 -8.65
CA VAL A 266 2.40 0.89 -7.98
C VAL A 266 1.02 0.71 -8.62
N PRO A 267 0.84 0.71 -9.96
CA PRO A 267 -0.45 0.41 -10.56
C PRO A 267 -0.99 -0.99 -10.21
N ILE A 268 -0.12 -2.00 -10.09
CA ILE A 268 -0.54 -3.34 -9.67
C ILE A 268 -1.09 -3.30 -8.24
N PHE A 269 -0.44 -2.58 -7.32
CA PHE A 269 -0.93 -2.41 -5.95
C PHE A 269 -2.28 -1.69 -5.88
N GLN A 270 -2.61 -0.85 -6.85
CA GLN A 270 -3.92 -0.20 -6.94
C GLN A 270 -5.06 -1.18 -7.30
N THR A 271 -4.78 -2.45 -7.56
CA THR A 271 -5.79 -3.50 -7.66
C THR A 271 -6.30 -3.97 -6.29
N ALA A 272 -5.67 -3.58 -5.19
CA ALA A 272 -6.08 -3.98 -3.84
C ALA A 272 -7.59 -3.75 -3.55
N PRO A 273 -8.26 -2.66 -3.96
CA PRO A 273 -9.71 -2.50 -3.77
C PRO A 273 -10.55 -3.61 -4.41
N LEU A 274 -10.12 -4.15 -5.56
CA LEU A 274 -10.78 -5.30 -6.19
C LEU A 274 -10.67 -6.55 -5.34
N LEU A 275 -9.48 -6.80 -4.81
CA LEU A 275 -9.23 -7.94 -3.93
C LEU A 275 -9.96 -7.77 -2.60
N VAL A 276 -10.12 -6.54 -2.10
CA VAL A 276 -10.98 -6.24 -0.93
C VAL A 276 -12.41 -6.69 -1.22
N LEU A 277 -12.97 -6.32 -2.38
CA LEU A 277 -14.31 -6.76 -2.77
C LEU A 277 -14.43 -8.29 -2.82
N LEU A 278 -13.48 -8.96 -3.49
CA LEU A 278 -13.48 -10.43 -3.59
C LEU A 278 -13.40 -11.09 -2.21
N PHE A 279 -12.50 -10.65 -1.35
CA PHE A 279 -12.34 -11.21 -0.02
C PHE A 279 -13.53 -10.89 0.89
N SER A 280 -14.12 -9.70 0.77
CA SER A 280 -15.33 -9.32 1.49
C SER A 280 -16.52 -10.21 1.12
N MET A 281 -16.68 -10.56 -0.16
CA MET A 281 -17.74 -11.47 -0.61
C MET A 281 -17.62 -12.86 0.01
N VAL A 282 -16.38 -13.33 0.26
CA VAL A 282 -16.12 -14.65 0.87
C VAL A 282 -16.19 -14.58 2.39
N ALA A 283 -15.64 -13.53 3.00
CA ALA A 283 -15.46 -13.43 4.46
C ALA A 283 -16.63 -12.78 5.19
N LEU A 284 -17.46 -11.98 4.48
CA LEU A 284 -18.56 -11.22 5.08
C LEU A 284 -19.93 -11.73 4.60
N PRO A 285 -21.02 -11.66 5.41
CA PRO A 285 -22.36 -12.01 4.96
C PRO A 285 -22.81 -11.11 3.81
N GLN A 286 -23.52 -11.67 2.85
CA GLN A 286 -24.00 -11.03 1.61
C GLN A 286 -24.81 -9.73 1.81
N ARG A 287 -25.17 -9.38 3.04
CA ARG A 287 -25.96 -8.16 3.36
C ARG A 287 -25.11 -6.87 3.35
N LEU A 288 -23.78 -6.97 3.32
CA LEU A 288 -22.89 -5.82 3.49
C LEU A 288 -22.27 -5.30 2.17
N GLU A 289 -22.38 -6.03 1.07
CA GLU A 289 -21.87 -5.58 -0.23
C GLU A 289 -22.85 -5.93 -1.36
N ARG A 290 -23.39 -4.89 -2.00
CA ARG A 290 -24.18 -5.03 -3.23
C ARG A 290 -23.23 -4.95 -4.42
N VAL A 291 -23.01 -6.08 -5.09
CA VAL A 291 -22.24 -6.09 -6.36
C VAL A 291 -23.12 -5.50 -7.46
N THR A 292 -22.79 -4.29 -7.88
CA THR A 292 -23.48 -3.63 -8.99
C THR A 292 -22.80 -3.97 -10.33
N PRO A 293 -23.51 -3.96 -11.48
CA PRO A 293 -22.87 -4.13 -12.78
C PRO A 293 -21.79 -3.08 -13.07
N ARG A 294 -21.93 -1.87 -12.51
CA ARG A 294 -20.93 -0.80 -12.60
C ARG A 294 -19.64 -1.17 -11.88
N LEU A 295 -19.77 -1.77 -10.69
CA LEU A 295 -18.64 -2.25 -9.91
C LEU A 295 -17.86 -3.33 -10.66
N VAL A 296 -18.56 -4.27 -11.31
CA VAL A 296 -17.96 -5.30 -12.15
C VAL A 296 -17.24 -4.69 -13.36
N ALA A 297 -17.88 -3.72 -14.03
CA ALA A 297 -17.27 -3.04 -15.18
C ALA A 297 -16.02 -2.26 -14.77
N ALA A 298 -16.07 -1.52 -13.66
CA ALA A 298 -14.92 -0.79 -13.12
C ALA A 298 -13.80 -1.74 -12.72
N ALA A 299 -14.12 -2.88 -12.11
CA ALA A 299 -13.20 -3.95 -11.80
C ALA A 299 -12.48 -4.47 -13.07
N ALA A 300 -13.22 -4.72 -14.14
CA ALA A 300 -12.66 -5.14 -15.42
C ALA A 300 -11.69 -4.08 -15.99
N VAL A 301 -12.06 -2.80 -15.90
CA VAL A 301 -11.18 -1.68 -16.35
C VAL A 301 -9.86 -1.66 -15.58
N VAL A 302 -9.89 -1.85 -14.25
CA VAL A 302 -8.66 -1.92 -13.43
C VAL A 302 -7.80 -3.11 -13.83
N VAL A 303 -8.39 -4.30 -14.04
CA VAL A 303 -7.67 -5.51 -14.47
C VAL A 303 -7.03 -5.29 -15.83
N VAL A 304 -7.75 -4.71 -16.79
CA VAL A 304 -7.22 -4.39 -18.13
C VAL A 304 -6.06 -3.39 -18.02
N GLY A 305 -6.23 -2.30 -17.26
CA GLY A 305 -5.20 -1.29 -17.06
C GLY A 305 -3.93 -1.89 -16.43
N THR A 306 -4.09 -2.71 -15.40
CA THR A 306 -2.98 -3.41 -14.73
C THR A 306 -2.27 -4.39 -15.67
N THR A 307 -3.03 -5.13 -16.47
CA THR A 307 -2.48 -6.07 -17.47
C THR A 307 -1.66 -5.33 -18.53
N ILE A 308 -2.17 -4.20 -19.03
CA ILE A 308 -1.46 -3.35 -19.98
C ILE A 308 -0.12 -2.87 -19.39
N VAL A 309 -0.11 -2.38 -18.15
CA VAL A 309 1.12 -1.96 -17.47
C VAL A 309 2.08 -3.15 -17.31
N SER A 310 1.60 -4.30 -16.88
CA SER A 310 2.44 -5.50 -16.64
C SER A 310 3.04 -6.09 -17.91
N LEU A 311 2.34 -6.02 -19.05
CA LEU A 311 2.83 -6.55 -20.32
C LEU A 311 3.78 -5.59 -21.06
N SER A 312 3.84 -4.34 -20.66
CA SER A 312 4.71 -3.32 -21.27
C SER A 312 6.12 -3.27 -20.68
N THR A 313 6.43 -4.17 -19.74
CA THR A 313 7.74 -4.40 -19.14
C THR A 313 8.54 -5.38 -19.99
#